data_81011553e6f90a7813bb8fd43cf999fe
#
_entry.id   81011553e6f90a7813bb8fd43cf999fe
#
_cell.length_a   1.000
_cell.length_b   1.000
_cell.length_c   1.000
_cell.angle_alpha   90.00
_cell.angle_beta   90.00
_cell.angle_gamma   90.00
#
_symmetry.space_group_name_H-M   'P 1'
#
loop_
_entity.id
_entity.type
_entity.pdbx_description
1 polymer ?
#
loop_
_entity_poly.entity_id
_entity_poly.type
_entity_poly.pdbx_seq_one_letter_code
_entity_poly.pdbx_strand_id
1 'polypeptide(L)'
;MEKGFTRIFWQALCVGLLTGIVIVLFRLGIENMFEFVMVHFYAAPLLFLLITTLGGLAAGFVVYKFAPETSGSGIPYVKISLLKSGRLIRVRTIFVKFIAGVFGIGTGLSLGREGPSVQLGAGAGSFIGKIFKLDEHNRDKLIASGAGAAIGATFNAPIAGTLFVLEELIHRFTPSMLFPTLVATVVSASVARHFLGANPSFNTALPHITMEGSILPVCIVLGILAGVFGVLFSKTIFFFKNFYSRIKIPNYIKPALAGFLTGLAGLFLPYILSSGNGSVEMLFKGELPIVLVCTIFCAKFIITPLCFGSGAAGGIFLPMLMLGSFLGYITGFGANLLGAEVNLVAISSLGMAGFLASVSRTPLTAVVMVFEMTGGYECILPLMLTAAIADMVAEKMKHKPIYTELAAWQIVHKGK
;
A
#
# COMPACT_ATOMS: atom_id res chain seq x y z
N MET A 1 20.79 -9.09 -30.75
CA MET A 1 19.71 -8.43 -30.00
C MET A 1 18.51 -9.34 -29.76
N GLU A 2 18.00 -10.07 -30.74
CA GLU A 2 16.80 -10.92 -30.61
C GLU A 2 16.88 -12.00 -29.53
N LYS A 3 17.96 -12.77 -29.44
CA LYS A 3 18.10 -13.83 -28.44
C LYS A 3 18.06 -13.31 -26.97
N GLY A 4 18.56 -12.11 -26.73
CA GLY A 4 18.53 -11.50 -25.40
C GLY A 4 17.13 -11.01 -25.03
N PHE A 5 16.40 -10.45 -25.98
CA PHE A 5 15.02 -9.97 -25.80
C PHE A 5 14.05 -11.12 -25.52
N THR A 6 14.14 -12.19 -26.31
CA THR A 6 13.32 -13.40 -26.12
C THR A 6 13.57 -14.04 -24.76
N ARG A 7 14.83 -14.09 -24.31
CA ARG A 7 15.19 -14.66 -23.01
C ARG A 7 14.60 -13.87 -21.84
N ILE A 8 14.69 -12.53 -21.84
CA ILE A 8 14.15 -11.69 -20.77
C ILE A 8 12.62 -11.72 -20.72
N PHE A 9 11.96 -11.88 -21.88
CA PHE A 9 10.52 -12.09 -21.97
C PHE A 9 10.05 -13.31 -21.18
N TRP A 10 10.64 -14.49 -21.43
CA TRP A 10 10.29 -15.73 -20.74
C TRP A 10 10.59 -15.65 -19.24
N GLN A 11 11.67 -14.99 -18.86
CA GLN A 11 12.03 -14.77 -17.46
C GLN A 11 11.01 -13.87 -16.76
N ALA A 12 10.59 -12.76 -17.38
CA ALA A 12 9.57 -11.87 -16.88
C ALA A 12 8.21 -12.55 -16.75
N LEU A 13 7.84 -13.41 -17.72
CA LEU A 13 6.64 -14.24 -17.69
C LEU A 13 6.66 -15.18 -16.47
N CYS A 14 7.76 -15.89 -16.24
CA CYS A 14 7.91 -16.75 -15.05
C CYS A 14 7.80 -15.96 -13.73
N VAL A 15 8.38 -14.75 -13.67
CA VAL A 15 8.25 -13.86 -12.53
C VAL A 15 6.80 -13.44 -12.31
N GLY A 16 6.10 -13.05 -13.39
CA GLY A 16 4.68 -12.66 -13.32
C GLY A 16 3.78 -13.80 -12.84
N LEU A 17 3.94 -15.02 -13.38
CA LEU A 17 3.19 -16.20 -12.96
C LEU A 17 3.41 -16.52 -11.47
N LEU A 18 4.68 -16.64 -11.06
CA LEU A 18 5.00 -16.96 -9.66
C LEU A 18 4.50 -15.87 -8.70
N THR A 19 4.71 -14.60 -9.05
CA THR A 19 4.25 -13.47 -8.25
C THR A 19 2.72 -13.46 -8.15
N GLY A 20 2.00 -13.64 -9.27
CA GLY A 20 0.54 -13.68 -9.28
C GLY A 20 -0.02 -14.74 -8.34
N ILE A 21 0.50 -15.97 -8.40
CA ILE A 21 0.10 -17.07 -7.50
C ILE A 21 0.37 -16.72 -6.04
N VAL A 22 1.58 -16.24 -5.72
CA VAL A 22 1.96 -15.88 -4.33
C VAL A 22 1.06 -14.78 -3.78
N ILE A 23 0.74 -13.76 -4.59
CA ILE A 23 -0.11 -12.64 -4.17
C ILE A 23 -1.56 -13.07 -3.98
N VAL A 24 -2.10 -13.93 -4.85
CA VAL A 24 -3.44 -14.50 -4.68
C VAL A 24 -3.53 -15.27 -3.35
N LEU A 25 -2.58 -16.17 -3.09
CA LEU A 25 -2.54 -16.94 -1.84
C LEU A 25 -2.39 -16.03 -0.61
N PHE A 26 -1.57 -14.98 -0.70
CA PHE A 26 -1.36 -14.02 0.37
C PHE A 26 -2.63 -13.21 0.67
N ARG A 27 -3.33 -12.78 -0.37
CA ARG A 27 -4.61 -12.08 -0.26
C ARG A 27 -5.66 -12.97 0.40
N LEU A 28 -5.86 -14.18 -0.11
CA LEU A 28 -6.80 -15.14 0.47
C LEU A 28 -6.47 -15.48 1.93
N GLY A 29 -5.18 -15.64 2.24
CA GLY A 29 -4.75 -15.88 3.62
C GLY A 29 -5.11 -14.74 4.58
N ILE A 30 -4.96 -13.48 4.15
CA ILE A 30 -5.35 -12.30 4.94
C ILE A 30 -6.87 -12.20 5.06
N GLU A 31 -7.61 -12.35 3.97
CA GLU A 31 -9.07 -12.19 3.92
C GLU A 31 -9.74 -13.29 4.78
N ASN A 32 -9.35 -14.55 4.63
CA ASN A 32 -9.89 -15.65 5.46
C ASN A 32 -9.57 -15.48 6.95
N MET A 33 -8.33 -15.03 7.27
CA MET A 33 -7.98 -14.76 8.67
C MET A 33 -8.80 -13.59 9.24
N PHE A 34 -9.02 -12.54 8.46
CA PHE A 34 -9.79 -11.38 8.88
C PHE A 34 -11.28 -11.74 9.07
N GLU A 35 -11.84 -12.51 8.15
CA GLU A 35 -13.21 -13.03 8.28
C GLU A 35 -13.38 -13.88 9.56
N PHE A 36 -12.46 -14.80 9.83
CA PHE A 36 -12.42 -15.55 11.07
C PHE A 36 -12.43 -14.63 12.30
N VAL A 37 -11.64 -13.56 12.30
CA VAL A 37 -11.59 -12.61 13.40
C VAL A 37 -12.90 -11.85 13.55
N MET A 38 -13.53 -11.43 12.45
CA MET A 38 -14.79 -10.68 12.48
C MET A 38 -15.99 -11.52 12.97
N VAL A 39 -16.01 -12.82 12.72
CA VAL A 39 -17.00 -13.72 13.34
C VAL A 39 -16.92 -13.67 14.87
N HIS A 40 -15.72 -13.67 15.44
CA HIS A 40 -15.51 -13.57 16.88
C HIS A 40 -15.70 -12.17 17.45
N PHE A 41 -15.61 -11.14 16.62
CA PHE A 41 -15.86 -9.74 17.03
C PHE A 41 -17.28 -9.57 17.61
N TYR A 42 -18.29 -10.09 16.91
CA TYR A 42 -19.69 -9.96 17.33
C TYR A 42 -20.06 -10.94 18.46
N ALA A 43 -19.44 -12.12 18.49
CA ALA A 43 -19.80 -13.17 19.43
C ALA A 43 -19.13 -13.00 20.80
N ALA A 44 -17.87 -12.54 20.84
CA ALA A 44 -17.05 -12.49 22.06
C ALA A 44 -15.99 -11.36 21.98
N PRO A 45 -16.31 -10.12 22.38
CA PRO A 45 -15.41 -8.97 22.29
C PRO A 45 -14.05 -9.14 22.98
N LEU A 46 -14.02 -9.86 24.12
CA LEU A 46 -12.76 -10.14 24.82
C LEU A 46 -11.88 -11.13 24.04
N LEU A 47 -12.50 -12.12 23.41
CA LEU A 47 -11.79 -13.06 22.54
C LEU A 47 -11.23 -12.35 21.29
N PHE A 48 -12.02 -11.45 20.71
CA PHE A 48 -11.54 -10.60 19.61
C PHE A 48 -10.28 -9.81 20.01
N LEU A 49 -10.29 -9.15 21.17
CA LEU A 49 -9.14 -8.41 21.68
C LEU A 49 -7.93 -9.32 21.92
N LEU A 50 -8.15 -10.54 22.40
CA LEU A 50 -7.09 -11.53 22.58
C LEU A 50 -6.53 -11.97 21.24
N ILE A 51 -7.36 -12.23 20.22
CA ILE A 51 -6.94 -12.66 18.89
C ILE A 51 -6.09 -11.56 18.21
N THR A 52 -6.52 -10.29 18.25
CA THR A 52 -5.74 -9.19 17.67
C THR A 52 -4.39 -9.00 18.37
N THR A 53 -4.35 -9.16 19.68
CA THR A 53 -3.12 -9.09 20.48
C THR A 53 -2.16 -10.23 20.16
N LEU A 54 -2.65 -11.48 20.16
CA LEU A 54 -1.86 -12.67 19.86
C LEU A 54 -1.43 -12.70 18.39
N GLY A 55 -2.24 -12.21 17.46
CA GLY A 55 -1.88 -12.05 16.06
C GLY A 55 -0.70 -11.09 15.87
N GLY A 56 -0.72 -9.96 16.55
CA GLY A 56 0.41 -9.04 16.62
C GLY A 56 1.66 -9.68 17.21
N LEU A 57 1.51 -10.45 18.30
CA LEU A 57 2.62 -11.19 18.92
C LEU A 57 3.20 -12.24 17.98
N ALA A 58 2.36 -13.04 17.33
CA ALA A 58 2.79 -14.08 16.38
C ALA A 58 3.52 -13.45 15.18
N ALA A 59 2.98 -12.37 14.62
CA ALA A 59 3.62 -11.62 13.54
C ALA A 59 5.00 -11.09 13.98
N GLY A 60 5.07 -10.48 15.16
CA GLY A 60 6.33 -9.98 15.72
C GLY A 60 7.35 -11.10 15.97
N PHE A 61 6.92 -12.19 16.58
CA PHE A 61 7.79 -13.34 16.86
C PHE A 61 8.38 -13.94 15.58
N VAL A 62 7.54 -14.18 14.56
CA VAL A 62 7.99 -14.75 13.28
C VAL A 62 8.98 -13.83 12.58
N VAL A 63 8.72 -12.52 12.55
CA VAL A 63 9.61 -11.51 11.99
C VAL A 63 10.97 -11.52 12.71
N TYR A 64 10.97 -11.27 14.00
CA TYR A 64 12.23 -10.98 14.71
C TYR A 64 13.06 -12.23 14.97
N LYS A 65 12.45 -13.42 15.06
CA LYS A 65 13.17 -14.68 15.23
C LYS A 65 13.77 -15.21 13.92
N PHE A 66 13.04 -15.10 12.81
CA PHE A 66 13.45 -15.79 11.58
C PHE A 66 14.00 -14.86 10.49
N ALA A 67 13.43 -13.65 10.29
CA ALA A 67 13.89 -12.71 9.25
C ALA A 67 13.57 -11.26 9.64
N PRO A 68 14.38 -10.60 10.49
CA PRO A 68 14.13 -9.22 10.94
C PRO A 68 14.02 -8.21 9.80
N GLU A 69 14.57 -8.51 8.64
CA GLU A 69 14.44 -7.71 7.42
C GLU A 69 13.03 -7.66 6.85
N THR A 70 12.10 -8.48 7.34
CA THR A 70 10.68 -8.46 6.96
C THR A 70 9.84 -7.50 7.79
N SER A 71 10.42 -6.83 8.77
CA SER A 71 9.75 -5.80 9.57
C SER A 71 9.26 -4.63 8.71
N GLY A 72 8.05 -4.12 9.01
CA GLY A 72 7.43 -2.99 8.33
C GLY A 72 6.94 -3.31 6.91
N SER A 73 6.94 -2.30 6.04
CA SER A 73 6.33 -2.39 4.69
C SER A 73 6.97 -3.43 3.78
N GLY A 74 8.28 -3.45 3.66
CA GLY A 74 9.00 -4.25 2.66
C GLY A 74 9.47 -3.42 1.45
N ILE A 75 8.75 -2.37 1.04
CA ILE A 75 9.17 -1.48 -0.04
C ILE A 75 10.56 -0.87 0.24
N PRO A 76 10.85 -0.32 1.44
CA PRO A 76 12.18 0.19 1.76
C PRO A 76 13.28 -0.88 1.65
N TYR A 77 12.98 -2.12 2.04
CA TYR A 77 13.93 -3.22 1.92
C TYR A 77 14.26 -3.55 0.46
N VAL A 78 13.24 -3.61 -0.42
CA VAL A 78 13.43 -3.83 -1.86
C VAL A 78 14.25 -2.69 -2.47
N LYS A 79 13.95 -1.44 -2.11
CA LYS A 79 14.71 -0.26 -2.54
C LYS A 79 16.18 -0.34 -2.15
N ILE A 80 16.48 -0.71 -0.90
CA ILE A 80 17.85 -0.93 -0.42
C ILE A 80 18.53 -2.08 -1.18
N SER A 81 17.79 -3.14 -1.51
CA SER A 81 18.34 -4.29 -2.24
C SER A 81 18.74 -3.92 -3.67
N LEU A 82 17.95 -3.10 -4.34
CA LEU A 82 18.24 -2.59 -5.68
C LEU A 82 19.39 -1.55 -5.69
N LEU A 83 19.50 -0.73 -4.64
CA LEU A 83 20.60 0.24 -4.49
C LEU A 83 21.96 -0.45 -4.22
N LYS A 84 21.93 -1.59 -3.53
CA LYS A 84 23.11 -2.42 -3.26
C LYS A 84 23.12 -3.60 -4.24
N SER A 85 23.39 -3.31 -5.52
CA SER A 85 23.39 -4.29 -6.60
C SER A 85 23.98 -5.65 -6.16
N GLY A 86 23.37 -6.75 -6.61
CA GLY A 86 23.82 -8.10 -6.28
C GLY A 86 23.23 -8.72 -5.02
N ARG A 87 22.45 -7.99 -4.20
CA ARG A 87 21.89 -8.55 -2.97
C ARG A 87 20.68 -9.44 -3.26
N LEU A 88 20.85 -10.74 -3.01
CA LEU A 88 19.77 -11.73 -3.12
C LEU A 88 18.73 -11.55 -1.99
N ILE A 89 17.45 -11.54 -2.37
CA ILE A 89 16.36 -11.72 -1.41
C ILE A 89 16.25 -13.21 -1.11
N ARG A 90 16.44 -13.57 0.15
CA ARG A 90 16.45 -14.98 0.58
C ARG A 90 15.04 -15.56 0.52
N VAL A 91 14.89 -16.81 0.13
CA VAL A 91 13.60 -17.52 0.10
C VAL A 91 12.93 -17.51 1.50
N ARG A 92 13.70 -17.64 2.57
CA ARG A 92 13.23 -17.51 3.95
C ARG A 92 12.50 -16.18 4.19
N THR A 93 13.00 -15.09 3.64
CA THR A 93 12.39 -13.75 3.75
C THR A 93 10.98 -13.74 3.16
N ILE A 94 10.75 -14.47 2.03
CA ILE A 94 9.43 -14.58 1.39
C ILE A 94 8.45 -15.28 2.34
N PHE A 95 8.79 -16.47 2.86
CA PHE A 95 7.93 -17.23 3.76
C PHE A 95 7.62 -16.47 5.05
N VAL A 96 8.64 -15.87 5.67
CA VAL A 96 8.47 -15.08 6.91
C VAL A 96 7.58 -13.88 6.67
N LYS A 97 7.76 -13.16 5.54
CA LYS A 97 6.91 -12.01 5.20
C LYS A 97 5.47 -12.41 4.96
N PHE A 98 5.26 -13.54 4.26
CA PHE A 98 3.94 -14.10 4.00
C PHE A 98 3.20 -14.42 5.32
N ILE A 99 3.82 -15.25 6.16
CA ILE A 99 3.22 -15.70 7.44
C ILE A 99 2.97 -14.51 8.37
N ALA A 100 3.97 -13.65 8.56
CA ALA A 100 3.85 -12.50 9.45
C ALA A 100 2.83 -11.47 8.94
N GLY A 101 2.68 -11.30 7.62
CA GLY A 101 1.67 -10.44 7.02
C GLY A 101 0.25 -10.99 7.23
N VAL A 102 0.04 -12.30 7.05
CA VAL A 102 -1.25 -12.94 7.30
C VAL A 102 -1.66 -12.79 8.76
N PHE A 103 -0.76 -13.08 9.71
CA PHE A 103 -1.07 -12.90 11.13
C PHE A 103 -1.24 -11.44 11.52
N GLY A 104 -0.38 -10.52 11.04
CA GLY A 104 -0.48 -9.11 11.43
C GLY A 104 -1.73 -8.45 10.85
N ILE A 105 -1.86 -8.44 9.53
CA ILE A 105 -2.94 -7.72 8.83
C ILE A 105 -4.28 -8.47 8.97
N GLY A 106 -4.24 -9.80 8.84
CA GLY A 106 -5.44 -10.64 8.92
C GLY A 106 -6.08 -10.65 10.30
N THR A 107 -5.32 -10.50 11.39
CA THR A 107 -5.90 -10.37 12.74
C THR A 107 -6.37 -8.96 13.09
N GLY A 108 -6.27 -8.01 12.16
CA GLY A 108 -6.90 -6.71 12.30
C GLY A 108 -5.97 -5.52 12.51
N LEU A 109 -4.62 -5.69 12.56
CA LEU A 109 -3.72 -4.54 12.64
C LEU A 109 -3.97 -3.59 11.46
N SER A 110 -4.07 -2.30 11.74
CA SER A 110 -4.36 -1.25 10.76
C SER A 110 -3.19 -1.02 9.80
N LEU A 111 -2.97 -1.99 8.90
CA LEU A 111 -1.86 -2.04 7.95
C LEU A 111 -2.33 -2.56 6.60
N GLY A 112 -1.67 -2.08 5.53
CA GLY A 112 -1.91 -2.53 4.15
C GLY A 112 -1.09 -3.76 3.78
N ARG A 113 -1.60 -4.56 2.85
CA ARG A 113 -0.96 -5.76 2.30
C ARG A 113 0.05 -5.47 1.20
N GLU A 114 0.04 -4.30 0.59
CA GLU A 114 0.77 -3.95 -0.63
C GLU A 114 2.28 -3.91 -0.41
N GLY A 115 2.72 -3.33 0.71
CA GLY A 115 4.13 -3.32 1.08
C GLY A 115 4.72 -4.72 1.22
N PRO A 116 4.10 -5.62 2.00
CA PRO A 116 4.43 -7.04 2.00
C PRO A 116 4.41 -7.68 0.62
N SER A 117 3.39 -7.42 -0.20
CA SER A 117 3.26 -7.92 -1.57
C SER A 117 4.47 -7.55 -2.43
N VAL A 118 4.91 -6.29 -2.37
CA VAL A 118 6.11 -5.82 -3.10
C VAL A 118 7.36 -6.61 -2.69
N GLN A 119 7.52 -6.93 -1.41
CA GLN A 119 8.66 -7.73 -0.94
C GLN A 119 8.54 -9.20 -1.39
N LEU A 120 7.33 -9.76 -1.40
CA LEU A 120 7.06 -11.12 -1.89
C LEU A 120 7.36 -11.24 -3.38
N GLY A 121 6.86 -10.30 -4.20
CA GLY A 121 7.12 -10.30 -5.64
C GLY A 121 8.57 -10.03 -6.00
N ALA A 122 9.23 -9.11 -5.32
CA ALA A 122 10.68 -8.89 -5.47
C ALA A 122 11.47 -10.16 -5.11
N GLY A 123 11.02 -10.89 -4.09
CA GLY A 123 11.56 -12.20 -3.72
C GLY A 123 11.37 -13.24 -4.82
N ALA A 124 10.20 -13.30 -5.44
CA ALA A 124 9.93 -14.16 -6.60
C ALA A 124 10.87 -13.83 -7.77
N GLY A 125 11.05 -12.54 -8.09
CA GLY A 125 12.02 -12.09 -9.10
C GLY A 125 13.45 -12.50 -8.77
N SER A 126 13.87 -12.36 -7.51
CA SER A 126 15.19 -12.82 -7.04
C SER A 126 15.37 -14.33 -7.17
N PHE A 127 14.32 -15.11 -6.85
CA PHE A 127 14.33 -16.57 -6.95
C PHE A 127 14.45 -17.04 -8.41
N ILE A 128 13.66 -16.47 -9.32
CA ILE A 128 13.74 -16.75 -10.75
C ILE A 128 15.11 -16.36 -11.31
N GLY A 129 15.63 -15.17 -10.94
CA GLY A 129 16.97 -14.74 -11.35
C GLY A 129 18.08 -15.70 -10.88
N LYS A 130 17.94 -16.33 -9.71
CA LYS A 130 18.86 -17.37 -9.22
C LYS A 130 18.75 -18.66 -10.03
N ILE A 131 17.53 -19.13 -10.35
CA ILE A 131 17.30 -20.33 -11.16
C ILE A 131 17.96 -20.19 -12.54
N PHE A 132 17.77 -19.04 -13.19
CA PHE A 132 18.34 -18.76 -14.50
C PHE A 132 19.82 -18.35 -14.47
N LYS A 133 20.46 -18.36 -13.28
CA LYS A 133 21.87 -17.99 -13.03
C LYS A 133 22.23 -16.65 -13.68
N LEU A 134 21.40 -15.64 -13.48
CA LEU A 134 21.59 -14.31 -14.05
C LEU A 134 22.69 -13.54 -13.34
N ASP A 135 23.38 -12.69 -14.09
CA ASP A 135 24.24 -11.64 -13.55
C ASP A 135 23.43 -10.64 -12.69
N GLU A 136 24.14 -9.87 -11.89
CA GLU A 136 23.53 -8.94 -10.94
C GLU A 136 22.56 -7.96 -11.59
N HIS A 137 22.95 -7.35 -12.70
CA HIS A 137 22.15 -6.36 -13.41
C HIS A 137 20.82 -6.93 -13.96
N ASN A 138 20.85 -8.11 -14.58
CA ASN A 138 19.64 -8.75 -15.11
C ASN A 138 18.76 -9.33 -13.99
N ARG A 139 19.37 -9.75 -12.88
CA ARG A 139 18.63 -10.17 -11.69
C ARG A 139 17.92 -9.00 -11.03
N ASP A 140 18.56 -7.83 -10.91
CA ASP A 140 17.93 -6.62 -10.37
C ASP A 140 16.72 -6.18 -11.20
N LYS A 141 16.76 -6.36 -12.53
CA LYS A 141 15.58 -6.15 -13.39
C LYS A 141 14.42 -7.08 -13.00
N LEU A 142 14.69 -8.37 -12.76
CA LEU A 142 13.63 -9.31 -12.36
C LEU A 142 13.12 -9.04 -10.93
N ILE A 143 13.97 -8.61 -10.00
CA ILE A 143 13.56 -8.18 -8.65
C ILE A 143 12.60 -7.00 -8.76
N ALA A 144 12.93 -6.00 -9.55
CA ALA A 144 12.11 -4.82 -9.78
C ALA A 144 10.79 -5.19 -10.51
N SER A 145 10.87 -6.05 -11.55
CA SER A 145 9.69 -6.54 -12.26
C SER A 145 8.74 -7.32 -11.36
N GLY A 146 9.28 -8.17 -10.46
CA GLY A 146 8.49 -8.89 -9.47
C GLY A 146 7.80 -7.95 -8.46
N ALA A 147 8.49 -6.89 -8.04
CA ALA A 147 7.91 -5.86 -7.18
C ALA A 147 6.71 -5.16 -7.85
N GLY A 148 6.84 -4.77 -9.13
CA GLY A 148 5.74 -4.19 -9.91
C GLY A 148 4.61 -5.19 -10.16
N ALA A 149 4.95 -6.44 -10.50
CA ALA A 149 4.00 -7.53 -10.68
C ALA A 149 3.12 -7.74 -9.44
N ALA A 150 3.71 -7.61 -8.24
CA ALA A 150 2.96 -7.71 -6.99
C ALA A 150 1.93 -6.58 -6.82
N ILE A 151 2.27 -5.34 -7.18
CA ILE A 151 1.33 -4.22 -7.19
C ILE A 151 0.22 -4.46 -8.22
N GLY A 152 0.59 -4.87 -9.44
CA GLY A 152 -0.36 -5.19 -10.51
C GLY A 152 -1.39 -6.25 -10.09
N ALA A 153 -0.95 -7.33 -9.43
CA ALA A 153 -1.84 -8.38 -8.92
C ALA A 153 -2.68 -7.93 -7.72
N THR A 154 -2.08 -7.14 -6.80
CA THR A 154 -2.76 -6.72 -5.55
C THR A 154 -3.94 -5.79 -5.83
N PHE A 155 -3.80 -4.90 -6.80
CA PHE A 155 -4.79 -3.86 -7.12
C PHE A 155 -5.53 -4.08 -8.43
N ASN A 156 -5.20 -5.15 -9.17
CA ASN A 156 -5.69 -5.34 -10.53
C ASN A 156 -5.29 -4.17 -11.47
N ALA A 157 -4.10 -3.61 -11.25
CA ALA A 157 -3.61 -2.37 -11.84
C ALA A 157 -2.21 -2.56 -12.46
N PRO A 158 -2.10 -3.22 -13.63
CA PRO A 158 -0.81 -3.56 -14.24
C PRO A 158 0.01 -2.34 -14.71
N ILE A 159 -0.64 -1.29 -15.21
CA ILE A 159 0.06 -0.07 -15.65
C ILE A 159 0.65 0.65 -14.44
N ALA A 160 -0.15 0.82 -13.39
CA ALA A 160 0.32 1.44 -12.15
C ALA A 160 1.43 0.64 -11.47
N GLY A 161 1.37 -0.71 -11.48
CA GLY A 161 2.44 -1.57 -11.00
C GLY A 161 3.75 -1.36 -11.76
N THR A 162 3.67 -1.14 -13.07
CA THR A 162 4.84 -0.81 -13.91
C THR A 162 5.40 0.58 -13.58
N LEU A 163 4.53 1.58 -13.48
CA LEU A 163 4.93 2.96 -13.13
C LEU A 163 5.53 3.04 -11.71
N PHE A 164 4.97 2.31 -10.75
CA PHE A 164 5.50 2.22 -9.40
C PHE A 164 6.98 1.79 -9.37
N VAL A 165 7.37 0.84 -10.20
CA VAL A 165 8.77 0.42 -10.31
C VAL A 165 9.64 1.57 -10.85
N LEU A 166 9.20 2.23 -11.90
CA LEU A 166 10.00 3.25 -12.58
C LEU A 166 10.09 4.54 -11.76
N GLU A 167 8.99 4.95 -11.12
CA GLU A 167 8.87 6.21 -10.39
C GLU A 167 9.34 6.08 -8.93
N GLU A 168 8.95 5.00 -8.20
CA GLU A 168 9.25 4.87 -6.78
C GLU A 168 10.52 4.05 -6.51
N LEU A 169 10.72 2.90 -7.19
CA LEU A 169 11.82 2.01 -6.82
C LEU A 169 13.13 2.40 -7.48
N ILE A 170 13.11 2.76 -8.76
CA ILE A 170 14.32 2.98 -9.59
C ILE A 170 14.57 4.45 -9.85
N HIS A 171 13.54 5.30 -9.84
CA HIS A 171 13.58 6.74 -10.21
C HIS A 171 14.17 6.98 -11.61
N ARG A 172 13.97 6.04 -12.54
CA ARG A 172 14.45 6.13 -13.94
C ARG A 172 13.49 5.42 -14.88
N PHE A 173 13.14 6.13 -15.96
CA PHE A 173 12.34 5.58 -17.05
C PHE A 173 13.26 5.05 -18.15
N THR A 174 13.59 3.77 -18.11
CA THR A 174 14.45 3.14 -19.11
C THR A 174 13.70 1.99 -19.82
N PRO A 175 13.82 1.86 -21.17
CA PRO A 175 13.18 0.77 -21.90
C PRO A 175 13.59 -0.61 -21.42
N SER A 176 14.82 -0.78 -20.93
CA SER A 176 15.35 -2.03 -20.42
C SER A 176 14.69 -2.51 -19.12
N MET A 177 14.08 -1.60 -18.35
CA MET A 177 13.29 -1.89 -17.15
C MET A 177 11.79 -1.93 -17.44
N LEU A 178 11.31 -1.06 -18.33
CA LEU A 178 9.90 -0.97 -18.70
C LEU A 178 9.36 -2.31 -19.24
N PHE A 179 10.05 -2.89 -20.25
CA PHE A 179 9.55 -4.08 -20.93
C PHE A 179 9.38 -5.30 -20.01
N PRO A 180 10.40 -5.78 -19.26
CA PRO A 180 10.24 -6.94 -18.39
C PRO A 180 9.24 -6.67 -17.25
N THR A 181 9.17 -5.43 -16.75
CA THR A 181 8.21 -5.07 -15.73
C THR A 181 6.77 -5.13 -16.26
N LEU A 182 6.52 -4.56 -17.46
CA LEU A 182 5.21 -4.60 -18.10
C LEU A 182 4.72 -6.04 -18.33
N VAL A 183 5.59 -6.90 -18.85
CA VAL A 183 5.26 -8.33 -19.05
C VAL A 183 4.90 -8.99 -17.71
N ALA A 184 5.73 -8.80 -16.68
CA ALA A 184 5.50 -9.42 -15.38
C ALA A 184 4.22 -8.90 -14.69
N THR A 185 3.93 -7.59 -14.79
CA THR A 185 2.72 -6.98 -14.20
C THR A 185 1.45 -7.46 -14.89
N VAL A 186 1.43 -7.51 -16.23
CA VAL A 186 0.28 -7.99 -17.00
C VAL A 186 0.00 -9.46 -16.69
N VAL A 187 1.02 -10.31 -16.70
CA VAL A 187 0.87 -11.74 -16.40
C VAL A 187 0.39 -11.94 -14.97
N SER A 188 0.96 -11.25 -14.01
CA SER A 188 0.58 -11.34 -12.59
C SER A 188 -0.86 -10.85 -12.34
N ALA A 189 -1.25 -9.73 -12.95
CA ALA A 189 -2.62 -9.23 -12.90
C ALA A 189 -3.61 -10.20 -13.57
N SER A 190 -3.22 -10.85 -14.68
CA SER A 190 -4.05 -11.86 -15.35
C SER A 190 -4.27 -13.08 -14.46
N VAL A 191 -3.23 -13.55 -13.75
CA VAL A 191 -3.37 -14.61 -12.73
C VAL A 191 -4.32 -14.18 -11.63
N ALA A 192 -4.15 -12.97 -11.09
CA ALA A 192 -5.03 -12.45 -10.04
C ALA A 192 -6.49 -12.36 -10.51
N ARG A 193 -6.73 -11.85 -11.74
CA ARG A 193 -8.08 -11.80 -12.35
C ARG A 193 -8.75 -13.16 -12.48
N HIS A 194 -7.97 -14.18 -12.81
CA HIS A 194 -8.51 -15.53 -12.95
C HIS A 194 -9.07 -16.09 -11.63
N PHE A 195 -8.38 -15.83 -10.51
CA PHE A 195 -8.77 -16.37 -9.19
C PHE A 195 -9.67 -15.43 -8.37
N LEU A 196 -9.52 -14.11 -8.54
CA LEU A 196 -10.17 -13.10 -7.68
C LEU A 196 -11.23 -12.27 -8.42
N GLY A 197 -11.40 -12.50 -9.72
CA GLY A 197 -12.31 -11.75 -10.57
C GLY A 197 -11.64 -10.57 -11.28
N ALA A 198 -12.28 -10.12 -12.37
CA ALA A 198 -11.73 -9.09 -13.28
C ALA A 198 -12.14 -7.66 -12.92
N ASN A 199 -13.03 -7.49 -11.95
CA ASN A 199 -13.53 -6.16 -11.57
C ASN A 199 -12.41 -5.28 -11.00
N PRO A 200 -12.49 -3.95 -11.19
CA PRO A 200 -11.66 -2.99 -10.48
C PRO A 200 -11.71 -3.22 -8.96
N SER A 201 -10.65 -2.85 -8.25
CA SER A 201 -10.57 -3.04 -6.80
C SER A 201 -11.66 -2.29 -6.04
N PHE A 202 -12.11 -1.16 -6.58
CA PHE A 202 -13.28 -0.41 -6.14
C PHE A 202 -14.23 -0.28 -7.32
N ASN A 203 -15.16 -1.24 -7.43
CA ASN A 203 -16.12 -1.26 -8.52
C ASN A 203 -17.23 -0.24 -8.27
N THR A 204 -16.98 0.99 -8.67
CA THR A 204 -17.94 2.09 -8.60
C THR A 204 -18.12 2.66 -10.00
N ALA A 205 -19.36 2.81 -10.42
CA ALA A 205 -19.66 3.62 -11.60
C ALA A 205 -19.36 5.08 -11.25
N LEU A 206 -18.12 5.52 -11.52
CA LEU A 206 -17.80 6.94 -11.40
C LEU A 206 -18.59 7.71 -12.47
N PRO A 207 -19.33 8.76 -12.08
CA PRO A 207 -20.04 9.58 -13.05
C PRO A 207 -19.06 10.34 -13.94
N HIS A 208 -19.51 10.72 -15.13
CA HIS A 208 -18.81 11.68 -15.98
C HIS A 208 -18.52 12.96 -15.20
N ILE A 209 -17.25 13.31 -15.08
CA ILE A 209 -16.82 14.57 -14.46
C ILE A 209 -16.11 15.40 -15.50
N THR A 210 -16.76 16.47 -15.91
CA THR A 210 -16.13 17.51 -16.72
C THR A 210 -15.34 18.47 -15.83
N MET A 211 -14.22 19.00 -16.35
CA MET A 211 -13.42 20.04 -15.65
C MET A 211 -14.07 21.40 -15.74
N GLU A 212 -15.39 21.47 -15.44
CA GLU A 212 -16.19 22.68 -15.57
C GLU A 212 -16.74 23.13 -14.20
N GLY A 213 -17.04 24.41 -14.09
CA GLY A 213 -17.70 24.96 -12.91
C GLY A 213 -16.95 24.81 -11.61
N SER A 214 -17.58 24.22 -10.62
CA SER A 214 -17.12 24.11 -9.24
C SER A 214 -16.01 23.05 -9.01
N ILE A 215 -15.73 22.18 -9.98
CA ILE A 215 -14.75 21.08 -9.81
C ILE A 215 -13.33 21.60 -9.69
N LEU A 216 -12.94 22.58 -10.50
CA LEU A 216 -11.58 23.12 -10.48
C LEU A 216 -11.16 23.70 -9.13
N PRO A 217 -11.95 24.59 -8.48
CA PRO A 217 -11.66 25.04 -7.12
C PRO A 217 -11.57 23.91 -6.10
N VAL A 218 -12.46 22.91 -6.18
CA VAL A 218 -12.46 21.77 -5.27
C VAL A 218 -11.21 20.93 -5.44
N CYS A 219 -10.73 20.68 -6.66
CA CYS A 219 -9.46 19.99 -6.93
C CYS A 219 -8.27 20.73 -6.32
N ILE A 220 -8.24 22.07 -6.42
CA ILE A 220 -7.16 22.90 -5.85
C ILE A 220 -7.16 22.79 -4.32
N VAL A 221 -8.32 22.99 -3.68
CA VAL A 221 -8.46 22.91 -2.22
C VAL A 221 -8.10 21.50 -1.73
N LEU A 222 -8.64 20.46 -2.37
CA LEU A 222 -8.34 19.08 -2.02
C LEU A 222 -6.87 18.74 -2.21
N GLY A 223 -6.24 19.20 -3.29
CA GLY A 223 -4.80 19.02 -3.53
C GLY A 223 -3.95 19.64 -2.43
N ILE A 224 -4.29 20.86 -1.99
CA ILE A 224 -3.61 21.54 -0.87
C ILE A 224 -3.80 20.74 0.43
N LEU A 225 -5.02 20.33 0.76
CA LEU A 225 -5.32 19.56 1.96
C LEU A 225 -4.61 18.20 1.94
N ALA A 226 -4.68 17.48 0.82
CA ALA A 226 -4.00 16.19 0.65
C ALA A 226 -2.47 16.34 0.79
N GLY A 227 -1.90 17.42 0.26
CA GLY A 227 -0.50 17.76 0.44
C GLY A 227 -0.12 17.95 1.91
N VAL A 228 -0.85 18.78 2.63
CA VAL A 228 -0.59 19.07 4.06
C VAL A 228 -0.79 17.82 4.92
N PHE A 229 -1.96 17.16 4.80
CA PHE A 229 -2.25 15.98 5.62
C PHE A 229 -1.34 14.79 5.29
N GLY A 230 -0.91 14.62 4.03
CA GLY A 230 0.06 13.57 3.68
C GLY A 230 1.43 13.80 4.33
N VAL A 231 1.92 15.04 4.37
CA VAL A 231 3.16 15.38 5.09
C VAL A 231 3.00 15.17 6.59
N LEU A 232 1.86 15.54 7.18
CA LEU A 232 1.58 15.30 8.61
C LEU A 232 1.51 13.81 8.91
N PHE A 233 0.87 13.01 8.05
CA PHE A 233 0.84 11.56 8.19
C PHE A 233 2.23 10.93 8.16
N SER A 234 3.09 11.36 7.25
CA SER A 234 4.49 10.92 7.20
C SER A 234 5.24 11.24 8.49
N LYS A 235 5.07 12.46 9.04
CA LYS A 235 5.65 12.84 10.34
C LYS A 235 5.12 11.96 11.48
N THR A 236 3.84 11.60 11.46
CA THR A 236 3.23 10.72 12.47
C THR A 236 3.81 9.31 12.39
N ILE A 237 4.09 8.79 11.19
CA ILE A 237 4.81 7.52 10.99
C ILE A 237 6.17 7.54 11.70
N PHE A 238 6.99 8.56 11.47
CA PHE A 238 8.31 8.67 12.11
C PHE A 238 8.21 8.93 13.61
N PHE A 239 7.20 9.67 14.07
CA PHE A 239 6.93 9.86 15.49
C PHE A 239 6.74 8.50 16.19
N PHE A 240 5.84 7.64 15.70
CA PHE A 240 5.62 6.32 16.29
C PHE A 240 6.81 5.38 16.14
N LYS A 241 7.56 5.43 15.02
CA LYS A 241 8.81 4.68 14.89
C LYS A 241 9.83 5.07 15.97
N ASN A 242 10.01 6.36 16.20
CA ASN A 242 10.90 6.86 17.24
C ASN A 242 10.34 6.56 18.66
N PHE A 243 9.04 6.62 18.86
CA PHE A 243 8.40 6.22 20.12
C PHE A 243 8.71 4.77 20.45
N TYR A 244 8.45 3.83 19.52
CA TYR A 244 8.77 2.41 19.74
C TYR A 244 10.27 2.12 19.87
N SER A 245 11.14 2.91 19.25
CA SER A 245 12.60 2.75 19.41
C SER A 245 13.07 3.07 20.82
N ARG A 246 12.35 3.94 21.54
CA ARG A 246 12.65 4.32 22.94
C ARG A 246 12.10 3.34 23.97
N ILE A 247 11.09 2.55 23.62
CA ILE A 247 10.49 1.57 24.53
C ILE A 247 11.45 0.38 24.68
N LYS A 248 11.90 0.13 25.91
CA LYS A 248 12.86 -0.93 26.27
C LYS A 248 12.16 -2.29 26.46
N ILE A 249 11.35 -2.74 25.50
CA ILE A 249 10.76 -4.07 25.46
C ILE A 249 11.30 -4.83 24.23
N PRO A 250 11.34 -6.17 24.26
CA PRO A 250 11.74 -6.95 23.09
C PRO A 250 10.95 -6.58 21.83
N ASN A 251 11.65 -6.47 20.71
CA ASN A 251 11.03 -5.99 19.47
C ASN A 251 9.86 -6.86 18.99
N TYR A 252 9.87 -8.17 19.29
CA TYR A 252 8.78 -9.08 18.92
C TYR A 252 7.48 -8.84 19.71
N ILE A 253 7.54 -8.17 20.87
CA ILE A 253 6.36 -7.83 21.69
C ILE A 253 5.68 -6.54 21.21
N LYS A 254 6.42 -5.63 20.56
CA LYS A 254 5.88 -4.33 20.12
C LYS A 254 4.66 -4.45 19.20
N PRO A 255 4.61 -5.40 18.23
CA PRO A 255 3.41 -5.64 17.43
C PRO A 255 2.22 -6.16 18.25
N ALA A 256 2.44 -6.87 19.36
CA ALA A 256 1.35 -7.29 20.25
C ALA A 256 0.70 -6.08 20.94
N LEU A 257 1.49 -5.12 21.41
CA LEU A 257 0.98 -3.87 21.96
C LEU A 257 0.16 -3.10 20.93
N ALA A 258 0.65 -3.03 19.68
CA ALA A 258 -0.11 -2.42 18.59
C ALA A 258 -1.42 -3.17 18.30
N GLY A 259 -1.40 -4.52 18.32
CA GLY A 259 -2.58 -5.36 18.17
C GLY A 259 -3.61 -5.13 19.28
N PHE A 260 -3.15 -5.04 20.53
CA PHE A 260 -4.02 -4.72 21.67
C PHE A 260 -4.70 -3.35 21.51
N LEU A 261 -3.94 -2.31 21.21
CA LEU A 261 -4.49 -0.95 21.05
C LEU A 261 -5.42 -0.84 19.84
N THR A 262 -5.07 -1.52 18.73
CA THR A 262 -5.93 -1.56 17.55
C THR A 262 -7.21 -2.36 17.81
N GLY A 263 -7.11 -3.49 18.51
CA GLY A 263 -8.26 -4.29 18.90
C GLY A 263 -9.18 -3.51 19.84
N LEU A 264 -8.63 -2.83 20.84
CA LEU A 264 -9.40 -1.98 21.75
C LEU A 264 -10.13 -0.87 21.02
N ALA A 265 -9.44 -0.13 20.13
CA ALA A 265 -10.07 0.90 19.32
C ALA A 265 -11.09 0.31 18.33
N GLY A 266 -10.80 -0.88 17.79
CA GLY A 266 -11.67 -1.61 16.87
C GLY A 266 -12.99 -2.07 17.49
N LEU A 267 -13.04 -2.32 18.81
CA LEU A 267 -14.30 -2.64 19.51
C LEU A 267 -15.33 -1.49 19.40
N PHE A 268 -14.87 -0.26 19.35
CA PHE A 268 -15.74 0.93 19.21
C PHE A 268 -15.87 1.37 17.75
N LEU A 269 -14.86 1.12 16.92
CA LEU A 269 -14.78 1.60 15.55
C LEU A 269 -14.18 0.52 14.62
N PRO A 270 -14.94 -0.52 14.25
CA PRO A 270 -14.43 -1.66 13.46
C PRO A 270 -13.88 -1.27 12.10
N TYR A 271 -14.29 -0.15 11.56
CA TYR A 271 -13.86 0.40 10.26
C TYR A 271 -12.36 0.72 10.16
N ILE A 272 -11.64 0.81 11.30
CA ILE A 272 -10.19 1.08 11.31
C ILE A 272 -9.34 -0.19 11.20
N LEU A 273 -9.94 -1.37 11.33
CA LEU A 273 -9.23 -2.64 11.32
C LEU A 273 -8.66 -2.97 9.93
N SER A 274 -7.57 -3.77 9.94
CA SER A 274 -6.92 -4.26 8.73
C SER A 274 -6.59 -3.14 7.73
N SER A 275 -6.63 -3.43 6.43
CA SER A 275 -6.24 -2.50 5.36
C SER A 275 -7.24 -1.35 5.11
N GLY A 276 -8.52 -1.53 5.44
CA GLY A 276 -9.58 -0.55 5.26
C GLY A 276 -10.33 -0.59 3.92
N ASN A 277 -10.13 -1.63 3.09
CA ASN A 277 -10.84 -1.78 1.80
C ASN A 277 -12.36 -1.70 1.97
N GLY A 278 -12.93 -2.48 2.86
CA GLY A 278 -14.38 -2.49 3.09
C GLY A 278 -14.93 -1.12 3.49
N SER A 279 -14.16 -0.34 4.25
CA SER A 279 -14.57 1.01 4.65
C SER A 279 -14.61 1.99 3.48
N VAL A 280 -13.70 1.85 2.50
CA VAL A 280 -13.73 2.65 1.27
C VAL A 280 -14.92 2.23 0.39
N GLU A 281 -15.21 0.93 0.30
CA GLU A 281 -16.39 0.45 -0.44
C GLU A 281 -17.71 0.99 0.15
N MET A 282 -17.84 0.97 1.49
CA MET A 282 -19.01 1.54 2.18
C MET A 282 -19.11 3.06 1.96
N LEU A 283 -17.96 3.77 1.98
CA LEU A 283 -17.91 5.20 1.68
C LEU A 283 -18.43 5.48 0.27
N PHE A 284 -18.00 4.69 -0.72
CA PHE A 284 -18.39 4.85 -2.12
C PHE A 284 -19.86 4.49 -2.37
N LYS A 285 -20.43 3.61 -1.56
CA LYS A 285 -21.88 3.31 -1.57
C LYS A 285 -22.74 4.36 -0.85
N GLY A 286 -22.10 5.36 -0.20
CA GLY A 286 -22.81 6.38 0.57
C GLY A 286 -23.42 5.86 1.89
N GLU A 287 -22.92 4.74 2.40
CA GLU A 287 -23.43 4.09 3.61
C GLU A 287 -22.90 4.73 4.91
N LEU A 288 -21.91 5.64 4.82
CA LEU A 288 -21.26 6.25 5.98
C LEU A 288 -21.71 7.71 6.17
N PRO A 289 -22.29 8.07 7.33
CA PRO A 289 -22.60 9.46 7.65
C PRO A 289 -21.32 10.28 7.87
N ILE A 290 -21.34 11.57 7.55
CA ILE A 290 -20.16 12.45 7.58
C ILE A 290 -19.43 12.44 8.93
N VAL A 291 -20.14 12.41 10.04
CA VAL A 291 -19.53 12.36 11.39
C VAL A 291 -18.70 11.10 11.56
N LEU A 292 -19.19 9.94 11.08
CA LEU A 292 -18.47 8.68 11.12
C LEU A 292 -17.26 8.72 10.19
N VAL A 293 -17.38 9.30 8.99
CA VAL A 293 -16.26 9.50 8.05
C VAL A 293 -15.13 10.30 8.71
N CYS A 294 -15.43 11.42 9.36
CA CYS A 294 -14.45 12.23 10.09
C CYS A 294 -13.81 11.44 11.24
N THR A 295 -14.61 10.68 11.99
CA THR A 295 -14.11 9.86 13.12
C THR A 295 -13.15 8.77 12.64
N ILE A 296 -13.51 8.05 11.57
CA ILE A 296 -12.66 7.00 10.98
C ILE A 296 -11.37 7.61 10.44
N PHE A 297 -11.45 8.77 9.75
CA PHE A 297 -10.27 9.48 9.25
C PHE A 297 -9.29 9.78 10.37
N CYS A 298 -9.74 10.43 11.44
CA CYS A 298 -8.89 10.77 12.60
C CYS A 298 -8.31 9.54 13.29
N ALA A 299 -9.12 8.51 13.52
CA ALA A 299 -8.70 7.27 14.16
C ALA A 299 -7.65 6.53 13.29
N LYS A 300 -7.91 6.35 12.00
CA LYS A 300 -6.99 5.68 11.06
C LYS A 300 -5.68 6.45 10.90
N PHE A 301 -5.75 7.79 10.92
CA PHE A 301 -4.58 8.67 10.83
C PHE A 301 -3.57 8.44 11.98
N ILE A 302 -4.04 7.96 13.14
CA ILE A 302 -3.22 7.68 14.32
C ILE A 302 -2.88 6.19 14.44
N ILE A 303 -3.88 5.31 14.29
CA ILE A 303 -3.74 3.86 14.52
C ILE A 303 -2.84 3.21 13.47
N THR A 304 -2.90 3.64 12.21
CA THR A 304 -2.00 3.09 11.17
C THR A 304 -0.52 3.38 11.45
N PRO A 305 -0.09 4.62 11.75
CA PRO A 305 1.28 4.90 12.18
C PRO A 305 1.69 4.17 13.45
N LEU A 306 0.79 4.01 14.42
CA LEU A 306 1.03 3.23 15.62
C LEU A 306 1.34 1.76 15.28
N CYS A 307 0.52 1.10 14.45
CA CYS A 307 0.76 -0.26 13.99
C CYS A 307 2.07 -0.37 13.20
N PHE A 308 2.31 0.55 12.28
CA PHE A 308 3.50 0.55 11.44
C PHE A 308 4.79 0.78 12.24
N GLY A 309 4.75 1.69 13.21
CA GLY A 309 5.86 2.01 14.10
C GLY A 309 6.32 0.82 14.95
N SER A 310 5.40 -0.08 15.31
CA SER A 310 5.70 -1.29 16.10
C SER A 310 6.64 -2.28 15.41
N GLY A 311 6.80 -2.17 14.08
CA GLY A 311 7.58 -3.09 13.26
C GLY A 311 6.81 -4.33 12.80
N ALA A 312 5.49 -4.37 12.95
CA ALA A 312 4.64 -5.41 12.37
C ALA A 312 4.83 -5.48 10.84
N ALA A 313 4.71 -6.69 10.28
CA ALA A 313 4.86 -6.92 8.85
C ALA A 313 3.61 -6.44 8.08
N GLY A 314 3.60 -5.19 7.68
CA GLY A 314 2.50 -4.57 6.95
C GLY A 314 2.90 -3.24 6.33
N GLY A 315 2.13 -2.79 5.35
CA GLY A 315 2.35 -1.55 4.60
C GLY A 315 1.46 -0.39 5.04
N ILE A 316 1.72 0.76 4.47
CA ILE A 316 0.93 1.98 4.66
C ILE A 316 0.23 2.44 3.38
N PHE A 317 0.43 1.74 2.26
CA PHE A 317 -0.01 2.16 0.93
C PHE A 317 -1.55 2.27 0.85
N LEU A 318 -2.27 1.17 1.09
CA LEU A 318 -3.73 1.20 1.09
C LEU A 318 -4.34 2.08 2.20
N PRO A 319 -3.79 2.09 3.45
CA PRO A 319 -4.19 3.09 4.42
C PRO A 319 -4.06 4.55 3.95
N MET A 320 -3.03 4.87 3.13
CA MET A 320 -2.91 6.21 2.53
C MET A 320 -4.03 6.49 1.52
N LEU A 321 -4.36 5.52 0.66
CA LEU A 321 -5.49 5.64 -0.27
C LEU A 321 -6.81 5.82 0.48
N MET A 322 -7.03 5.05 1.54
CA MET A 322 -8.21 5.19 2.40
C MET A 322 -8.28 6.58 3.03
N LEU A 323 -7.21 7.06 3.65
CA LEU A 323 -7.17 8.40 4.21
C LEU A 323 -7.43 9.48 3.16
N GLY A 324 -6.85 9.33 1.97
CA GLY A 324 -7.12 10.21 0.84
C GLY A 324 -8.59 10.20 0.42
N SER A 325 -9.20 9.02 0.32
CA SER A 325 -10.62 8.85 -0.02
C SER A 325 -11.53 9.56 0.99
N PHE A 326 -11.28 9.36 2.28
CA PHE A 326 -12.06 9.99 3.36
C PHE A 326 -11.86 11.52 3.38
N LEU A 327 -10.62 12.01 3.18
CA LEU A 327 -10.34 13.43 3.06
C LEU A 327 -11.06 14.06 1.84
N GLY A 328 -11.07 13.35 0.71
CA GLY A 328 -11.81 13.75 -0.48
C GLY A 328 -13.29 13.86 -0.21
N TYR A 329 -13.88 12.85 0.44
CA TYR A 329 -15.29 12.88 0.82
C TYR A 329 -15.64 14.07 1.72
N ILE A 330 -14.83 14.31 2.77
CA ILE A 330 -15.00 15.45 3.69
C ILE A 330 -14.93 16.78 2.92
N THR A 331 -13.95 16.91 2.03
CA THR A 331 -13.79 18.13 1.21
C THR A 331 -14.96 18.33 0.25
N GLY A 332 -15.39 17.27 -0.45
CA GLY A 332 -16.56 17.32 -1.35
C GLY A 332 -17.85 17.62 -0.60
N PHE A 333 -18.05 17.03 0.58
CA PHE A 333 -19.21 17.34 1.43
C PHE A 333 -19.24 18.81 1.85
N GLY A 334 -18.08 19.35 2.29
CA GLY A 334 -17.96 20.77 2.60
C GLY A 334 -18.21 21.67 1.40
N ALA A 335 -17.72 21.29 0.21
CA ALA A 335 -17.97 22.04 -1.02
C ALA A 335 -19.48 22.05 -1.39
N ASN A 336 -20.18 20.92 -1.21
CA ASN A 336 -21.60 20.82 -1.45
C ASN A 336 -22.43 21.69 -0.49
N LEU A 337 -22.00 21.83 0.77
CA LEU A 337 -22.62 22.78 1.71
C LEU A 337 -22.46 24.25 1.25
N LEU A 338 -21.43 24.54 0.45
CA LEU A 338 -21.19 25.87 -0.15
C LEU A 338 -21.82 26.01 -1.54
N GLY A 339 -22.64 25.04 -1.99
CA GLY A 339 -23.34 25.07 -3.25
C GLY A 339 -22.55 24.60 -4.47
N ALA A 340 -21.50 23.80 -4.28
CA ALA A 340 -20.67 23.35 -5.40
C ALA A 340 -21.24 22.18 -6.23
N GLU A 341 -22.21 21.41 -5.67
CA GLU A 341 -22.89 20.27 -6.32
C GLU A 341 -21.95 19.22 -6.95
N VAL A 342 -20.88 18.86 -6.22
CA VAL A 342 -19.91 17.86 -6.70
C VAL A 342 -20.29 16.44 -6.28
N ASN A 343 -19.91 15.45 -7.09
CA ASN A 343 -20.09 14.04 -6.76
C ASN A 343 -19.06 13.60 -5.70
N LEU A 344 -19.54 13.14 -4.54
CA LEU A 344 -18.68 12.80 -3.40
C LEU A 344 -17.76 11.60 -3.69
N VAL A 345 -18.22 10.59 -4.44
CA VAL A 345 -17.41 9.41 -4.78
C VAL A 345 -16.24 9.82 -5.67
N ALA A 346 -16.50 10.67 -6.63
CA ALA A 346 -15.48 11.19 -7.51
C ALA A 346 -14.43 12.01 -6.75
N ILE A 347 -14.86 12.97 -5.91
CA ILE A 347 -13.94 13.78 -5.10
C ILE A 347 -13.16 12.89 -4.12
N SER A 348 -13.79 11.81 -3.60
CA SER A 348 -13.08 10.80 -2.78
C SER A 348 -11.96 10.13 -3.56
N SER A 349 -12.19 9.77 -4.82
CA SER A 349 -11.17 9.18 -5.69
C SER A 349 -10.02 10.17 -5.97
N LEU A 350 -10.32 11.46 -6.18
CA LEU A 350 -9.30 12.49 -6.32
C LEU A 350 -8.42 12.60 -5.07
N GLY A 351 -9.05 12.51 -3.88
CA GLY A 351 -8.34 12.51 -2.61
C GLY A 351 -7.38 11.33 -2.46
N MET A 352 -7.75 10.12 -2.95
CA MET A 352 -6.85 8.96 -2.96
C MET A 352 -5.56 9.28 -3.70
N ALA A 353 -5.66 9.83 -4.91
CA ALA A 353 -4.48 10.16 -5.72
C ALA A 353 -3.65 11.29 -5.10
N GLY A 354 -4.29 12.36 -4.62
CA GLY A 354 -3.60 13.48 -3.98
C GLY A 354 -2.84 13.07 -2.72
N PHE A 355 -3.46 12.26 -1.84
CA PHE A 355 -2.81 11.82 -0.61
C PHE A 355 -1.62 10.88 -0.90
N LEU A 356 -1.79 9.94 -1.81
CA LEU A 356 -0.70 9.04 -2.23
C LEU A 356 0.44 9.84 -2.86
N ALA A 357 0.14 10.76 -3.80
CA ALA A 357 1.13 11.59 -4.45
C ALA A 357 1.95 12.41 -3.45
N SER A 358 1.32 13.00 -2.44
CA SER A 358 2.02 13.82 -1.45
C SER A 358 2.94 13.01 -0.54
N VAL A 359 2.54 11.79 -0.13
CA VAL A 359 3.31 10.95 0.81
C VAL A 359 4.44 10.22 0.12
N SER A 360 4.17 9.59 -1.03
CA SER A 360 5.17 8.82 -1.79
C SER A 360 6.00 9.68 -2.75
N ARG A 361 5.53 10.87 -3.13
CA ARG A 361 6.13 11.73 -4.14
C ARG A 361 6.20 11.04 -5.52
N THR A 362 5.12 10.31 -5.86
CA THR A 362 4.95 9.55 -7.11
C THR A 362 3.60 9.89 -7.74
N PRO A 363 3.44 11.11 -8.28
CA PRO A 363 2.15 11.60 -8.79
C PRO A 363 1.65 10.79 -9.99
N LEU A 364 2.51 10.33 -10.91
CA LEU A 364 2.08 9.53 -12.06
C LEU A 364 1.53 8.17 -11.62
N THR A 365 2.25 7.49 -10.74
CA THR A 365 1.79 6.22 -10.15
C THR A 365 0.46 6.41 -9.41
N ALA A 366 0.31 7.50 -8.64
CA ALA A 366 -0.90 7.77 -7.88
C ALA A 366 -2.12 7.96 -8.78
N VAL A 367 -2.00 8.75 -9.84
CA VAL A 367 -3.09 8.98 -10.82
C VAL A 367 -3.49 7.69 -11.51
N VAL A 368 -2.53 6.96 -12.09
CA VAL A 368 -2.82 5.74 -12.83
C VAL A 368 -3.33 4.63 -11.92
N MET A 369 -2.81 4.54 -10.70
CA MET A 369 -3.27 3.58 -9.70
C MET A 369 -4.75 3.78 -9.38
N VAL A 370 -5.16 5.00 -9.06
CA VAL A 370 -6.54 5.28 -8.69
C VAL A 370 -7.47 5.05 -9.87
N PHE A 371 -7.08 5.49 -11.05
CA PHE A 371 -7.89 5.28 -12.25
C PHE A 371 -8.06 3.78 -12.59
N GLU A 372 -7.00 2.95 -12.51
CA GLU A 372 -7.13 1.50 -12.73
C GLU A 372 -7.95 0.81 -11.63
N MET A 373 -7.84 1.28 -10.38
CA MET A 373 -8.58 0.71 -9.24
C MET A 373 -10.07 1.05 -9.25
N THR A 374 -10.46 2.18 -9.83
CA THR A 374 -11.85 2.68 -9.85
C THR A 374 -12.54 2.50 -11.20
N GLY A 375 -11.77 2.24 -12.27
CA GLY A 375 -12.29 2.20 -13.65
C GLY A 375 -12.66 3.57 -14.21
N GLY A 376 -12.33 4.67 -13.53
CA GLY A 376 -12.77 6.02 -13.83
C GLY A 376 -11.88 6.79 -14.81
N TYR A 377 -11.88 6.43 -16.08
CA TYR A 377 -11.10 7.14 -17.12
C TYR A 377 -11.43 8.63 -17.22
N GLU A 378 -12.67 8.98 -16.95
CA GLU A 378 -13.20 10.34 -17.10
C GLU A 378 -12.67 11.31 -16.04
N CYS A 379 -12.20 10.76 -14.90
CA CYS A 379 -11.64 11.55 -13.82
C CYS A 379 -10.14 11.85 -13.98
N ILE A 380 -9.51 11.48 -15.11
CA ILE A 380 -8.03 11.51 -15.24
C ILE A 380 -7.47 12.93 -15.11
N LEU A 381 -8.13 13.93 -15.70
CA LEU A 381 -7.68 15.33 -15.62
C LEU A 381 -7.80 15.89 -14.19
N PRO A 382 -8.94 15.77 -13.49
CA PRO A 382 -9.04 16.13 -12.08
C PRO A 382 -8.06 15.38 -11.19
N LEU A 383 -7.83 14.07 -11.42
CA LEU A 383 -6.83 13.26 -10.70
C LEU A 383 -5.42 13.85 -10.87
N MET A 384 -5.02 14.17 -12.11
CA MET A 384 -3.72 14.76 -12.41
C MET A 384 -3.53 16.11 -11.71
N LEU A 385 -4.53 16.98 -11.76
CA LEU A 385 -4.45 18.29 -11.13
C LEU A 385 -4.31 18.17 -9.61
N THR A 386 -5.18 17.36 -8.97
CA THR A 386 -5.16 17.17 -7.52
C THR A 386 -3.84 16.53 -7.05
N ALA A 387 -3.34 15.52 -7.76
CA ALA A 387 -2.08 14.86 -7.45
C ALA A 387 -0.87 15.80 -7.63
N ALA A 388 -0.83 16.59 -8.72
CA ALA A 388 0.23 17.55 -8.97
C ALA A 388 0.29 18.66 -7.91
N ILE A 389 -0.87 19.20 -7.50
CA ILE A 389 -0.95 20.20 -6.44
C ILE A 389 -0.50 19.61 -5.12
N ALA A 390 -0.95 18.40 -4.77
CA ALA A 390 -0.57 17.74 -3.53
C ALA A 390 0.94 17.46 -3.46
N ASP A 391 1.54 17.00 -4.55
CA ASP A 391 2.98 16.81 -4.68
C ASP A 391 3.74 18.13 -4.56
N MET A 392 3.29 19.19 -5.23
CA MET A 392 3.89 20.53 -5.14
C MET A 392 3.84 21.09 -3.70
N VAL A 393 2.73 20.89 -2.98
CA VAL A 393 2.61 21.32 -1.57
C VAL A 393 3.58 20.53 -0.69
N ALA A 394 3.68 19.21 -0.88
CA ALA A 394 4.63 18.37 -0.15
C ALA A 394 6.09 18.80 -0.43
N GLU A 395 6.41 19.17 -1.66
CA GLU A 395 7.72 19.71 -2.02
C GLU A 395 8.03 21.04 -1.31
N LYS A 396 7.09 21.99 -1.35
CA LYS A 396 7.23 23.26 -0.61
C LYS A 396 7.41 23.06 0.90
N MET A 397 6.79 22.03 1.46
CA MET A 397 6.98 21.63 2.86
C MET A 397 8.29 20.84 3.08
N LYS A 398 9.16 20.70 2.06
CA LYS A 398 10.44 19.96 2.08
C LYS A 398 10.28 18.50 2.51
N HIS A 399 9.13 17.89 2.18
CA HIS A 399 8.90 16.50 2.45
C HIS A 399 9.63 15.59 1.44
N LYS A 400 10.36 14.61 1.94
CA LYS A 400 11.02 13.59 1.13
C LYS A 400 10.08 12.39 0.91
N PRO A 401 10.22 11.63 -0.20
CA PRO A 401 9.45 10.41 -0.42
C PRO A 401 9.54 9.47 0.78
N ILE A 402 8.40 9.05 1.33
CA ILE A 402 8.36 8.30 2.59
C ILE A 402 9.16 7.00 2.55
N TYR A 403 9.11 6.27 1.43
CA TYR A 403 9.84 4.99 1.33
C TYR A 403 11.35 5.20 1.21
N THR A 404 11.80 6.33 0.68
CA THR A 404 13.22 6.72 0.66
C THR A 404 13.70 7.07 2.07
N GLU A 405 12.92 7.85 2.82
CA GLU A 405 13.24 8.16 4.22
C GLU A 405 13.22 6.92 5.11
N LEU A 406 12.23 6.02 4.92
CA LEU A 406 12.18 4.75 5.63
C LEU A 406 13.37 3.83 5.29
N ALA A 407 13.82 3.82 4.03
CA ALA A 407 15.03 3.10 3.64
C ALA A 407 16.28 3.67 4.32
N ALA A 408 16.44 4.98 4.34
CA ALA A 408 17.52 5.66 5.04
C ALA A 408 17.48 5.36 6.55
N TRP A 409 16.31 5.44 7.16
CA TRP A 409 16.11 5.10 8.58
C TRP A 409 16.53 3.65 8.89
N GLN A 410 16.16 2.69 8.03
CA GLN A 410 16.54 1.28 8.18
C GLN A 410 18.06 1.08 8.09
N ILE A 411 18.75 1.81 7.23
CA ILE A 411 20.22 1.70 7.10
C ILE A 411 20.89 2.18 8.39
N VAL A 412 20.47 3.32 8.94
CA VAL A 412 21.04 3.93 10.15
C VAL A 412 20.79 3.07 11.41
N HIS A 413 19.63 2.41 11.51
CA HIS A 413 19.22 1.69 12.72
C HIS A 413 19.48 0.17 12.64
N LYS A 414 19.96 -0.39 11.52
CA LYS A 414 20.38 -1.80 11.42
C LYS A 414 21.70 -2.11 12.12
N GLY A 415 22.44 -1.12 12.57
CA GLY A 415 23.70 -1.27 13.30
C GLY A 415 23.53 -1.22 14.83
N LYS A 416 22.32 -1.01 15.32
CA LYS A 416 21.94 -1.04 16.73
C LYS A 416 20.93 -2.17 16.99
#